data_0124a3af545cd08c12d069e7c794fc3c
#
_entry.id   0124a3af545cd08c12d069e7c794fc3c
#
_cell.length_a   1.000
_cell.length_b   1.000
_cell.length_c   1.000
_cell.angle_alpha   90.00
_cell.angle_beta   90.00
_cell.angle_gamma   90.00
#
_symmetry.space_group_name_H-M   'P 1'
#
loop_
_entity.id
_entity.type
_entity.pdbx_description
1 polymer ?
#
loop_
_entity_poly.entity_id
_entity_poly.type
_entity_poly.pdbx_seq_one_letter_code
_entity_poly.pdbx_strand_id
1 'polypeptide(L)'
;MNIDMVGMGPFLEHADTPLFQFQDSLLPLNERFNLSLRMIAVLRIMMPDINIVATTALQSIAPMGREQGLKAGANVLMPNLTPGKYRGYYLLYENKPCIDEDADECLDCLANRVKMVGEEIRYSEFGDSKHYIERKNQEPGTKT
;
A
#
# COMPACT_ATOMS: atom_id res chain seq x y z
N MET A 1 9.24 -8.96 17.32
CA MET A 1 9.09 -9.62 16.01
C MET A 1 9.97 -8.85 15.03
N ASN A 2 10.81 -9.52 14.25
CA ASN A 2 11.83 -8.86 13.41
C ASN A 2 11.23 -8.59 12.01
N ILE A 3 10.38 -7.57 11.89
CA ILE A 3 9.67 -7.21 10.67
C ILE A 3 10.01 -5.78 10.31
N ASP A 4 10.42 -5.55 9.07
CA ASP A 4 10.81 -4.23 8.57
C ASP A 4 9.68 -3.54 7.79
N MET A 5 8.81 -4.33 7.13
CA MET A 5 7.70 -3.79 6.35
C MET A 5 6.50 -4.74 6.37
N VAL A 6 5.31 -4.17 6.39
CA VAL A 6 4.03 -4.89 6.25
C VAL A 6 3.24 -4.28 5.10
N GLY A 7 2.87 -5.14 4.13
CA GLY A 7 1.89 -4.83 3.10
C GLY A 7 0.60 -5.59 3.38
N MET A 8 -0.50 -4.89 3.56
CA MET A 8 -1.82 -5.48 3.79
C MET A 8 -2.90 -4.59 3.18
N GLY A 9 -4.00 -5.20 2.82
CA GLY A 9 -5.16 -4.50 2.28
C GLY A 9 -6.39 -5.38 2.29
N PRO A 10 -7.54 -4.83 1.92
CA PRO A 10 -8.76 -5.61 1.77
C PRO A 10 -8.60 -6.62 0.64
N PHE A 11 -9.13 -7.82 0.84
CA PHE A 11 -9.26 -8.78 -0.26
C PHE A 11 -10.30 -8.26 -1.24
N LEU A 12 -9.96 -8.30 -2.53
CA LEU A 12 -10.84 -7.97 -3.66
C LEU A 12 -11.02 -9.21 -4.50
N GLU A 13 -12.25 -9.55 -4.80
CA GLU A 13 -12.62 -10.69 -5.64
C GLU A 13 -12.27 -10.43 -7.11
N HIS A 14 -11.97 -11.50 -7.82
CA HIS A 14 -11.87 -11.51 -9.28
C HIS A 14 -12.54 -12.76 -9.82
N ALA A 15 -13.42 -12.61 -10.82
CA ALA A 15 -14.23 -13.69 -11.36
C ALA A 15 -13.41 -14.89 -11.85
N ASP A 16 -12.21 -14.65 -12.36
CA ASP A 16 -11.33 -15.70 -12.90
C ASP A 16 -10.50 -16.41 -11.82
N THR A 17 -10.77 -16.18 -10.54
CA THR A 17 -10.02 -16.82 -9.46
C THR A 17 -10.83 -17.90 -8.75
N PRO A 18 -10.19 -19.00 -8.27
CA PRO A 18 -10.89 -20.04 -7.51
C PRO A 18 -11.58 -19.53 -6.24
N LEU A 19 -11.09 -18.43 -5.65
CA LEU A 19 -11.66 -17.84 -4.44
C LEU A 19 -12.98 -17.09 -4.71
N PHE A 20 -13.31 -16.78 -5.96
CA PHE A 20 -14.55 -16.11 -6.31
C PHE A 20 -15.81 -16.89 -5.87
N GLN A 21 -15.74 -18.23 -5.85
CA GLN A 21 -16.83 -19.09 -5.37
C GLN A 21 -17.22 -18.83 -3.90
N PHE A 22 -16.36 -18.17 -3.12
CA PHE A 22 -16.61 -17.87 -1.71
C PHE A 22 -17.06 -16.42 -1.47
N GLN A 23 -17.33 -15.65 -2.53
CA GLN A 23 -17.66 -14.22 -2.43
C GLN A 23 -18.81 -13.94 -1.46
N ASP A 24 -19.85 -14.79 -1.46
CA ASP A 24 -21.02 -14.64 -0.59
C ASP A 24 -20.71 -14.86 0.91
N SER A 25 -19.56 -15.44 1.22
CA SER A 25 -19.08 -15.67 2.59
C SER A 25 -18.18 -14.54 3.11
N LEU A 26 -17.83 -13.58 2.24
CA LEU A 26 -16.97 -12.46 2.61
C LEU A 26 -17.76 -11.35 3.30
N LEU A 27 -17.10 -10.63 4.17
CA LEU A 27 -17.65 -9.38 4.71
C LEU A 27 -17.92 -8.38 3.56
N PRO A 28 -18.90 -7.49 3.69
CA PRO A 28 -19.12 -6.40 2.74
C PRO A 28 -17.85 -5.58 2.50
N LEU A 29 -17.68 -5.06 1.28
CA LEU A 29 -16.47 -4.31 0.88
C LEU A 29 -16.12 -3.15 1.82
N ASN A 30 -17.12 -2.38 2.26
CA ASN A 30 -16.94 -1.29 3.21
C ASN A 30 -16.45 -1.77 4.58
N GLU A 31 -16.87 -2.94 5.04
CA GLU A 31 -16.39 -3.51 6.29
C GLU A 31 -14.95 -4.01 6.16
N ARG A 32 -14.61 -4.68 5.06
CA ARG A 32 -13.23 -5.09 4.76
C ARG A 32 -12.30 -3.89 4.65
N PHE A 33 -12.76 -2.80 4.04
CA PHE A 33 -12.05 -1.54 3.95
C PHE A 33 -11.76 -0.97 5.35
N ASN A 34 -12.80 -0.80 6.17
CA ASN A 34 -12.68 -0.26 7.52
C ASN A 34 -11.81 -1.15 8.42
N LEU A 35 -11.91 -2.47 8.28
CA LEU A 35 -11.06 -3.41 9.01
C LEU A 35 -9.59 -3.22 8.62
N SER A 36 -9.29 -3.05 7.34
CA SER A 36 -7.93 -2.80 6.87
C SER A 36 -7.34 -1.50 7.44
N LEU A 37 -8.12 -0.42 7.50
CA LEU A 37 -7.67 0.84 8.12
C LEU A 37 -7.40 0.67 9.62
N ARG A 38 -8.27 -0.04 10.34
CA ARG A 38 -8.07 -0.35 11.76
C ARG A 38 -6.81 -1.19 11.98
N MET A 39 -6.57 -2.19 11.13
CA MET A 39 -5.37 -3.02 11.22
C MET A 39 -4.09 -2.20 10.96
N ILE A 40 -4.10 -1.27 9.99
CA ILE A 40 -2.99 -0.34 9.76
C ILE A 40 -2.72 0.49 11.03
N ALA A 41 -3.77 1.05 11.63
CA ALA A 41 -3.63 1.87 12.83
C ALA A 41 -3.09 1.07 14.03
N VAL A 42 -3.59 -0.14 14.25
CA VAL A 42 -3.11 -1.04 15.32
C VAL A 42 -1.64 -1.41 15.09
N LEU A 43 -1.26 -1.77 13.85
CA LEU A 43 0.13 -2.08 13.54
C LEU A 43 1.06 -0.88 13.77
N ARG A 44 0.62 0.33 13.42
CA ARG A 44 1.42 1.54 13.67
C ARG A 44 1.63 1.81 15.15
N ILE A 45 0.61 1.53 15.99
CA ILE A 45 0.74 1.66 17.45
C ILE A 45 1.66 0.58 18.03
N MET A 46 1.51 -0.66 17.57
CA MET A 46 2.28 -1.79 18.10
C MET A 46 3.73 -1.83 17.61
N MET A 47 3.98 -1.36 16.39
CA MET A 47 5.28 -1.39 15.71
C MET A 47 5.54 -0.04 15.04
N PRO A 48 5.91 1.02 15.80
CA PRO A 48 5.97 2.38 15.31
C PRO A 48 7.05 2.61 14.24
N ASP A 49 8.08 1.77 14.18
CA ASP A 49 9.28 1.97 13.38
C ASP A 49 9.34 1.14 12.09
N ILE A 50 8.28 0.37 11.80
CA ILE A 50 8.18 -0.41 10.55
C ILE A 50 7.58 0.43 9.41
N ASN A 51 7.82 0.00 8.18
CA ASN A 51 7.11 0.49 7.02
C ASN A 51 5.75 -0.21 6.86
N ILE A 52 4.69 0.56 6.61
CA ILE A 52 3.34 0.05 6.37
C ILE A 52 2.83 0.62 5.05
N VAL A 53 2.38 -0.27 4.15
CA VAL A 53 1.96 0.09 2.80
C VAL A 53 0.47 0.48 2.79
N ALA A 54 0.16 1.65 2.21
CA ALA A 54 -1.21 1.97 1.76
C ALA A 54 -1.41 1.35 0.37
N THR A 55 -2.05 0.19 0.34
CA THR A 55 -2.17 -0.62 -0.88
C THR A 55 -3.15 -0.03 -1.89
N THR A 56 -2.95 -0.35 -3.17
CA THR A 56 -3.85 0.05 -4.26
C THR A 56 -5.27 -0.51 -4.08
N ALA A 57 -5.41 -1.67 -3.43
CA ALA A 57 -6.71 -2.26 -3.11
C ALA A 57 -7.62 -1.34 -2.29
N LEU A 58 -7.06 -0.50 -1.41
CA LEU A 58 -7.84 0.52 -0.69
C LEU A 58 -8.47 1.53 -1.65
N GLN A 59 -7.73 1.95 -2.69
CA GLN A 59 -8.25 2.90 -3.69
C GLN A 59 -9.29 2.27 -4.61
N SER A 60 -9.24 0.95 -4.84
CA SER A 60 -10.26 0.25 -5.65
C SER A 60 -11.63 0.22 -4.98
N ILE A 61 -11.68 0.31 -3.64
CA ILE A 61 -12.93 0.38 -2.88
C ILE A 61 -13.40 1.84 -2.71
N ALA A 62 -12.47 2.73 -2.38
CA ALA A 62 -12.77 4.14 -2.13
C ALA A 62 -11.78 5.04 -2.88
N PRO A 63 -12.24 6.05 -3.64
CA PRO A 63 -11.37 6.93 -4.42
C PRO A 63 -10.22 7.55 -3.60
N MET A 64 -10.45 7.84 -2.32
CA MET A 64 -9.48 8.37 -1.35
C MET A 64 -8.94 7.28 -0.39
N GLY A 65 -8.97 6.02 -0.81
CA GLY A 65 -8.63 4.89 0.06
C GLY A 65 -7.17 4.87 0.50
N ARG A 66 -6.23 5.20 -0.39
CA ARG A 66 -4.80 5.29 -0.02
C ARG A 66 -4.52 6.43 0.94
N GLU A 67 -5.15 7.59 0.75
CA GLU A 67 -5.05 8.74 1.63
C GLU A 67 -5.59 8.42 3.03
N GLN A 68 -6.68 7.69 3.11
CA GLN A 68 -7.19 7.20 4.40
C GLN A 68 -6.22 6.19 5.03
N GLY A 69 -5.56 5.34 4.23
CA GLY A 69 -4.49 4.46 4.69
C GLY A 69 -3.31 5.24 5.28
N LEU A 70 -2.85 6.32 4.62
CA LEU A 70 -1.82 7.22 5.15
C LEU A 70 -2.24 7.84 6.48
N LYS A 71 -3.45 8.39 6.56
CA LYS A 71 -4.00 8.94 7.82
C LYS A 71 -4.15 7.90 8.92
N ALA A 72 -4.37 6.64 8.58
CA ALA A 72 -4.42 5.54 9.54
C ALA A 72 -3.03 5.10 10.03
N GLY A 73 -1.93 5.58 9.42
CA GLY A 73 -0.57 5.29 9.85
C GLY A 73 0.31 4.56 8.84
N ALA A 74 -0.16 4.32 7.61
CA ALA A 74 0.71 3.87 6.53
C ALA A 74 1.69 4.99 6.14
N ASN A 75 2.88 4.61 5.64
CA ASN A 75 3.93 5.55 5.24
C ASN A 75 4.60 5.17 3.91
N VAL A 76 4.10 4.15 3.23
CA VAL A 76 4.62 3.70 1.94
C VAL A 76 3.50 3.66 0.90
N LEU A 77 3.78 4.22 -0.28
CA LEU A 77 2.96 4.11 -1.47
C LEU A 77 3.76 3.42 -2.58
N MET A 78 3.11 2.58 -3.36
CA MET A 78 3.70 1.92 -4.51
C MET A 78 3.10 2.49 -5.80
N PRO A 79 3.88 3.22 -6.62
CA PRO A 79 3.44 3.66 -7.94
C PRO A 79 3.35 2.47 -8.89
N ASN A 80 2.50 2.56 -9.91
CA ASN A 80 2.43 1.57 -10.97
C ASN A 80 3.45 1.91 -12.07
N LEU A 81 4.62 1.28 -12.01
CA LEU A 81 5.70 1.46 -12.99
C LEU A 81 5.58 0.53 -14.20
N THR A 82 4.58 -0.34 -14.27
CA THR A 82 4.36 -1.23 -15.41
C THR A 82 4.07 -0.38 -16.66
N PRO A 83 4.82 -0.55 -17.77
CA PRO A 83 4.54 0.15 -19.02
C PRO A 83 3.11 -0.07 -19.50
N GLY A 84 2.41 0.99 -19.96
CA GLY A 84 0.99 0.99 -20.29
C GLY A 84 0.54 -0.19 -21.15
N LYS A 85 1.33 -0.54 -22.18
CA LYS A 85 1.05 -1.68 -23.10
C LYS A 85 0.93 -3.05 -22.41
N TYR A 86 1.48 -3.20 -21.20
CA TYR A 86 1.44 -4.46 -20.45
C TYR A 86 0.47 -4.44 -19.27
N ARG A 87 -0.10 -3.28 -18.93
CA ARG A 87 -0.96 -3.14 -17.74
C ARG A 87 -2.21 -4.01 -17.80
N GLY A 88 -2.77 -4.22 -19.01
CA GLY A 88 -3.92 -5.11 -19.20
C GLY A 88 -3.68 -6.57 -18.81
N TYR A 89 -2.40 -7.04 -18.79
CA TYR A 89 -2.06 -8.40 -18.35
C TYR A 89 -1.97 -8.54 -16.82
N TYR A 90 -2.03 -7.42 -16.09
CA TYR A 90 -1.90 -7.39 -14.62
C TYR A 90 -3.17 -6.92 -13.93
N LEU A 91 -4.32 -7.24 -14.50
CA LEU A 91 -5.63 -7.02 -13.87
C LEU A 91 -5.84 -8.11 -12.82
N LEU A 92 -5.27 -7.92 -11.63
CA LEU A 92 -5.32 -8.89 -10.53
C LEU A 92 -6.67 -8.87 -9.79
N TYR A 93 -7.47 -7.82 -9.97
CA TYR A 93 -8.79 -7.61 -9.38
C TYR A 93 -9.54 -6.54 -10.18
N GLU A 94 -10.86 -6.51 -10.03
CA GLU A 94 -11.73 -5.55 -10.71
C GLU A 94 -11.49 -4.11 -10.20
N ASN A 95 -11.76 -3.14 -11.09
CA ASN A 95 -11.63 -1.71 -10.80
C ASN A 95 -10.22 -1.28 -10.30
N LYS A 96 -9.15 -1.95 -10.74
CA LYS A 96 -7.79 -1.55 -10.43
C LYS A 96 -7.53 -0.14 -10.98
N PRO A 97 -7.14 0.84 -10.13
CA PRO A 97 -6.85 2.19 -10.59
C PRO A 97 -5.53 2.29 -11.36
N CYS A 98 -5.35 3.39 -12.09
CA CYS A 98 -4.12 3.72 -12.83
C CYS A 98 -3.79 2.70 -13.93
N ILE A 99 -4.77 2.29 -14.72
CA ILE A 99 -4.58 1.35 -15.85
C ILE A 99 -4.13 2.12 -17.10
N ASP A 100 -4.68 3.30 -17.35
CA ASP A 100 -4.53 4.07 -18.59
C ASP A 100 -3.44 5.15 -18.51
N GLU A 101 -2.92 5.44 -17.32
CA GLU A 101 -1.88 6.45 -17.09
C GLU A 101 -0.49 5.87 -17.38
N ASP A 102 0.47 6.70 -17.80
CA ASP A 102 1.87 6.29 -17.87
C ASP A 102 2.55 6.33 -16.48
N ALA A 103 3.86 6.02 -16.41
CA ALA A 103 4.57 5.94 -15.13
C ALA A 103 4.79 7.33 -14.51
N ASP A 104 5.05 8.35 -15.34
CA ASP A 104 5.32 9.71 -14.88
C ASP A 104 4.02 10.37 -14.39
N GLU A 105 2.92 10.21 -15.14
CA GLU A 105 1.59 10.66 -14.72
C GLU A 105 1.16 10.01 -13.39
N CYS A 106 1.48 8.74 -13.20
CA CYS A 106 1.20 8.03 -11.94
C CYS A 106 2.01 8.61 -10.77
N LEU A 107 3.27 8.99 -10.96
CA LEU A 107 4.10 9.61 -9.92
C LEU A 107 3.58 10.98 -9.53
N ASP A 108 3.23 11.84 -10.49
CA ASP A 108 2.67 13.17 -10.25
C ASP A 108 1.31 13.09 -9.54
N CYS A 109 0.46 12.17 -9.97
CA CYS A 109 -0.81 11.89 -9.32
C CYS A 109 -0.60 11.51 -7.85
N LEU A 110 0.33 10.58 -7.56
CA LEU A 110 0.64 10.17 -6.19
C LEU A 110 1.19 11.31 -5.35
N ALA A 111 2.09 12.14 -5.90
CA ALA A 111 2.65 13.30 -5.19
C ALA A 111 1.55 14.29 -4.78
N ASN A 112 0.60 14.58 -5.68
CA ASN A 112 -0.52 15.45 -5.38
C ASN A 112 -1.44 14.84 -4.31
N ARG A 113 -1.71 13.54 -4.37
CA ARG A 113 -2.54 12.82 -3.39
C ARG A 113 -1.90 12.83 -1.99
N VAL A 114 -0.58 12.67 -1.90
CA VAL A 114 0.15 12.76 -0.62
C VAL A 114 0.04 14.16 -0.03
N LYS A 115 0.20 15.21 -0.85
CA LYS A 115 0.02 16.61 -0.42
C LYS A 115 -1.39 16.91 0.09
N MET A 116 -2.43 16.28 -0.47
CA MET A 116 -3.82 16.48 -0.02
C MET A 116 -4.06 16.02 1.43
N VAL A 117 -3.23 15.13 1.96
CA VAL A 117 -3.31 14.67 3.36
C VAL A 117 -2.33 15.37 4.29
N GLY A 118 -1.57 16.35 3.77
CA GLY A 118 -0.60 17.12 4.53
C GLY A 118 0.76 16.45 4.67
N GLU A 119 1.03 15.43 3.86
CA GLU A 119 2.28 14.67 3.87
C GLU A 119 3.16 15.02 2.66
N GLU A 120 4.41 14.58 2.70
CA GLU A 120 5.40 14.83 1.66
C GLU A 120 6.13 13.54 1.27
N ILE A 121 6.42 13.39 -0.04
CA ILE A 121 7.25 12.29 -0.53
C ILE A 121 8.72 12.66 -0.39
N ARG A 122 9.51 11.81 0.25
CA ARG A 122 10.96 11.96 0.40
C ARG A 122 11.71 11.29 -0.73
N TYR A 123 11.99 12.03 -1.79
CA TYR A 123 12.68 11.51 -2.98
C TYR A 123 14.19 11.31 -2.80
N SER A 124 14.80 11.98 -1.80
CA SER A 124 16.27 12.00 -1.62
C SER A 124 16.74 11.05 -0.51
N GLU A 125 15.85 10.26 0.07
CA GLU A 125 16.18 9.37 1.17
C GLU A 125 15.92 7.92 0.79
N PHE A 126 16.69 6.99 1.37
CA PHE A 126 16.36 5.57 1.29
C PHE A 126 15.06 5.30 2.04
N GLY A 127 14.17 4.51 1.42
CA GLY A 127 12.87 4.16 1.99
C GLY A 127 12.92 3.05 3.05
N ASP A 128 14.08 2.79 3.65
CA ASP A 128 14.24 1.79 4.70
C ASP A 128 13.46 2.16 5.96
N SER A 129 12.90 1.16 6.65
CA SER A 129 12.24 1.39 7.94
C SER A 129 13.25 1.79 9.01
N LYS A 130 12.80 2.57 10.00
CA LYS A 130 13.64 2.90 11.17
C LYS A 130 14.09 1.63 11.87
N HIS A 131 13.20 0.66 12.01
CA HIS A 131 13.51 -0.65 12.60
C HIS A 131 14.66 -1.36 11.87
N TYR A 132 14.67 -1.36 10.52
CA TYR A 132 15.76 -1.93 9.74
C TYR A 132 17.10 -1.19 9.98
N ILE A 133 17.07 0.14 9.96
CA ILE A 133 18.26 0.99 10.16
C ILE A 133 18.86 0.73 11.55
N GLU A 134 18.05 0.70 12.60
CA GLU A 134 18.48 0.45 13.96
C GLU A 134 19.11 -0.94 14.11
N ARG A 135 18.46 -1.97 13.56
CA ARG A 135 18.98 -3.35 13.56
C ARG A 135 20.32 -3.45 12.85
N LYS A 136 20.44 -2.85 11.67
CA LYS A 136 21.69 -2.84 10.89
C LYS A 136 22.82 -2.16 11.63
N ASN A 137 22.53 -1.11 12.36
CA ASN A 137 23.54 -0.40 13.16
C ASN A 137 23.98 -1.19 14.41
N GLN A 138 23.18 -2.15 14.88
CA GLN A 138 23.50 -3.01 16.03
C GLN A 138 24.28 -4.26 15.64
N GLU A 139 24.30 -4.66 14.37
CA GLU A 139 25.09 -5.79 13.89
C GLU A 139 26.57 -5.38 13.74
N PRO A 140 27.50 -5.88 14.58
CA PRO A 140 28.92 -5.55 14.48
C PRO A 140 29.54 -6.25 13.25
N GLY A 141 29.78 -5.47 12.20
CA GLY A 141 30.70 -5.90 11.15
C GLY A 141 30.10 -6.31 9.82
N THR A 142 29.52 -5.35 9.10
CA THR A 142 29.52 -5.41 7.63
C THR A 142 29.88 -4.04 7.09
N LYS A 143 31.18 -3.70 7.15
CA LYS A 143 31.72 -2.61 6.36
C LYS A 143 31.87 -3.15 4.93
N THR A 144 31.03 -2.71 4.04
CA THR A 144 31.27 -2.74 2.59
C THR A 144 31.90 -1.44 2.17
#